data_5d77dd34506570006310423a5c924bca
#
_entry.id   5d77dd34506570006310423a5c924bca
#
_cell.length_a   1.000
_cell.length_b   1.000
_cell.length_c   1.000
_cell.angle_alpha   90.00
_cell.angle_beta   90.00
_cell.angle_gamma   90.00
#
_symmetry.space_group_name_H-M   'P 1'
#
loop_
_entity.id
_entity.type
_entity.pdbx_description
1 polymer ?
#
loop_
_entity_poly.entity_id
_entity_poly.type
_entity_poly.pdbx_seq_one_letter_code
_entity_poly.pdbx_strand_id
1 'polypeptide(L)'
;MKKIVIALDSFKGCLTSAEAGEAAAQGVHAACPECQTIVLPVADGGEGMLDVLLAASNGKRITVRAHDPLMQPCNASYGISGDGNTAFVEMAAISGLPLVPADKRNPMKATTFGTGELIYAMPWNGDASVSSSDLEGAPRTMPV
;
A
#
# COMPACT_ATOMS: atom_id res chain seq x y z
N MET A 1 4.29 29.58 21.12
CA MET A 1 3.51 28.40 20.70
C MET A 1 4.50 27.32 20.35
N LYS A 2 4.44 26.14 21.00
CA LYS A 2 5.34 25.02 20.70
C LYS A 2 4.69 24.17 19.61
N LYS A 3 5.46 23.78 18.59
CA LYS A 3 5.03 22.90 17.51
C LYS A 3 5.77 21.57 17.63
N ILE A 4 5.04 20.45 17.58
CA ILE A 4 5.57 19.10 17.67
C ILE A 4 5.18 18.36 16.41
N VAL A 5 6.16 17.80 15.72
CA VAL A 5 5.96 16.92 14.57
C VAL A 5 6.06 15.48 15.05
N ILE A 6 5.09 14.67 14.71
CA ILE A 6 4.98 13.25 15.05
C ILE A 6 5.07 12.47 13.75
N ALA A 7 6.18 11.77 13.56
CA ALA A 7 6.45 10.95 12.39
C ALA A 7 6.81 9.54 12.86
N LEU A 8 5.82 8.66 12.89
CA LEU A 8 5.95 7.28 13.36
C LEU A 8 5.68 6.33 12.21
N ASP A 9 6.43 5.26 12.14
CA ASP A 9 6.11 4.11 11.30
C ASP A 9 5.04 3.23 11.97
N SER A 10 4.50 2.26 11.23
CA SER A 10 3.52 1.30 11.73
C SER A 10 4.12 0.38 12.80
N PHE A 11 3.28 -0.02 13.77
CA PHE A 11 3.59 -1.09 14.71
C PHE A 11 3.03 -2.39 14.15
N LYS A 12 3.87 -3.19 13.51
CA LYS A 12 3.49 -4.39 12.75
C LYS A 12 2.51 -5.29 13.50
N GLY A 13 1.32 -5.49 12.89
CA GLY A 13 0.26 -6.30 13.46
C GLY A 13 -0.50 -5.67 14.64
N CYS A 14 -0.27 -4.37 14.95
CA CYS A 14 -0.90 -3.68 16.06
C CYS A 14 -1.58 -2.37 15.63
N LEU A 15 -0.80 -1.39 15.15
CA LEU A 15 -1.29 -0.06 14.78
C LEU A 15 -0.72 0.38 13.44
N THR A 16 -1.52 1.04 12.66
CA THR A 16 -1.04 1.76 11.47
C THR A 16 -0.21 2.99 11.89
N SER A 17 0.61 3.50 10.98
CA SER A 17 1.37 4.73 11.17
C SER A 17 0.48 5.92 11.56
N ALA A 18 -0.70 6.04 10.93
CA ALA A 18 -1.66 7.10 11.23
C ALA A 18 -2.25 6.95 12.64
N GLU A 19 -2.70 5.76 13.04
CA GLU A 19 -3.26 5.49 14.37
C GLU A 19 -2.22 5.72 15.48
N ALA A 20 -0.98 5.28 15.27
CA ALA A 20 0.12 5.51 16.21
C ALA A 20 0.42 7.00 16.36
N GLY A 21 0.45 7.73 15.25
CA GLY A 21 0.65 9.19 15.25
C GLY A 21 -0.46 9.94 15.97
N GLU A 22 -1.71 9.55 15.76
CA GLU A 22 -2.86 10.17 16.42
C GLU A 22 -2.87 9.88 17.92
N ALA A 23 -2.57 8.65 18.35
CA ALA A 23 -2.46 8.31 19.77
C ALA A 23 -1.35 9.12 20.46
N ALA A 24 -0.22 9.32 19.80
CA ALA A 24 0.86 10.16 20.30
C ALA A 24 0.42 11.64 20.39
N ALA A 25 -0.31 12.16 19.41
CA ALA A 25 -0.84 13.51 19.42
C ALA A 25 -1.79 13.75 20.60
N GLN A 26 -2.68 12.79 20.89
CA GLN A 26 -3.56 12.84 22.05
C GLN A 26 -2.78 12.90 23.37
N GLY A 27 -1.71 12.11 23.50
CA GLY A 27 -0.81 12.18 24.65
C GLY A 27 -0.13 13.54 24.81
N VAL A 28 0.33 14.14 23.71
CA VAL A 28 0.90 15.49 23.72
C VAL A 28 -0.13 16.52 24.16
N HIS A 29 -1.35 16.49 23.63
CA HIS A 29 -2.39 17.46 24.01
C HIS A 29 -2.84 17.30 25.47
N ALA A 30 -2.84 16.08 26.00
CA ALA A 30 -3.12 15.85 27.42
C ALA A 30 -2.06 16.49 28.36
N ALA A 31 -0.80 16.47 27.93
CA ALA A 31 0.31 17.05 28.72
C ALA A 31 0.54 18.54 28.43
N CYS A 32 0.23 19.02 27.24
CA CYS A 32 0.47 20.38 26.75
C CYS A 32 -0.68 20.81 25.81
N PRO A 33 -1.83 21.27 26.36
CA PRO A 33 -3.00 21.64 25.55
C PRO A 33 -2.74 22.75 24.54
N GLU A 34 -1.77 23.64 24.82
CA GLU A 34 -1.38 24.76 23.94
C GLU A 34 -0.37 24.36 22.85
N CYS A 35 0.13 23.13 22.87
CA CYS A 35 1.04 22.62 21.85
C CYS A 35 0.29 22.32 20.56
N GLN A 36 0.83 22.78 19.42
CA GLN A 36 0.35 22.38 18.09
C GLN A 36 1.03 21.08 17.67
N THR A 37 0.26 20.06 17.32
CA THR A 37 0.80 18.81 16.77
C THR A 37 0.59 18.74 15.25
N ILE A 38 1.54 18.12 14.56
CA ILE A 38 1.45 17.75 13.15
C ILE A 38 1.77 16.26 13.06
N VAL A 39 0.80 15.45 12.68
CA VAL A 39 0.99 14.01 12.45
C VAL A 39 1.37 13.82 10.99
N LEU A 40 2.52 13.21 10.75
CA LEU A 40 3.02 12.84 9.43
C LEU A 40 3.21 11.32 9.41
N PRO A 41 2.27 10.54 8.88
CA PRO A 41 2.46 9.12 8.69
C PRO A 41 3.68 8.86 7.80
N VAL A 42 4.52 7.91 8.19
CA VAL A 42 5.70 7.48 7.45
C VAL A 42 5.70 5.96 7.30
N ALA A 43 6.44 5.46 6.32
CA ALA A 43 6.67 4.04 6.11
C ALA A 43 8.11 3.81 5.62
N ASP A 44 8.70 2.69 6.00
CA ASP A 44 10.07 2.31 5.63
C ASP A 44 10.17 1.65 4.24
N GLY A 45 9.07 1.63 3.47
CA GLY A 45 8.94 0.97 2.17
C GLY A 45 8.27 -0.40 2.26
N GLY A 46 7.86 -0.82 3.47
CA GLY A 46 7.10 -2.04 3.72
C GLY A 46 5.59 -1.81 3.74
N GLU A 47 4.93 -2.48 4.68
CA GLU A 47 3.48 -2.43 4.89
C GLU A 47 3.01 -1.00 5.20
N GLY A 48 1.95 -0.54 4.49
CA GLY A 48 1.35 0.79 4.66
C GLY A 48 1.99 1.90 3.83
N MET A 49 3.04 1.61 3.05
CA MET A 49 3.68 2.60 2.17
C MET A 49 2.70 3.20 1.17
N LEU A 50 1.82 2.38 0.61
CA LEU A 50 0.85 2.84 -0.39
C LEU A 50 -0.07 3.92 0.17
N ASP A 51 -0.56 3.77 1.40
CA ASP A 51 -1.43 4.76 2.04
C ASP A 51 -0.71 6.09 2.28
N VAL A 52 0.54 6.02 2.74
CA VAL A 52 1.38 7.22 2.95
C VAL A 52 1.61 7.97 1.65
N LEU A 53 1.96 7.26 0.57
CA LEU A 53 2.23 7.88 -0.74
C LEU A 53 0.95 8.46 -1.37
N LEU A 54 -0.18 7.78 -1.25
CA LEU A 54 -1.47 8.29 -1.73
C LEU A 54 -1.89 9.56 -0.98
N ALA A 55 -1.74 9.57 0.35
CA ALA A 55 -2.03 10.75 1.16
C ALA A 55 -1.11 11.93 0.79
N ALA A 56 0.19 11.68 0.65
CA ALA A 56 1.18 12.71 0.31
C ALA A 56 1.02 13.29 -1.10
N SER A 57 0.57 12.47 -2.06
CA SER A 57 0.41 12.87 -3.46
C SER A 57 -1.03 13.26 -3.83
N ASN A 58 -1.97 13.27 -2.87
CA ASN A 58 -3.41 13.41 -3.13
C ASN A 58 -3.89 12.42 -4.20
N GLY A 59 -3.35 11.20 -4.12
CA GLY A 59 -3.54 10.14 -5.09
C GLY A 59 -4.81 9.32 -4.86
N LYS A 60 -5.07 8.39 -5.76
CA LYS A 60 -6.20 7.47 -5.69
C LYS A 60 -5.74 6.01 -5.68
N ARG A 61 -6.48 5.17 -4.94
CA ARG A 61 -6.30 3.72 -4.92
C ARG A 61 -7.14 3.07 -6.03
N ILE A 62 -6.56 2.12 -6.73
CA ILE A 62 -7.23 1.30 -7.74
C ILE A 62 -7.12 -0.15 -7.32
N THR A 63 -8.26 -0.84 -7.26
CA THR A 63 -8.32 -2.26 -6.88
C THR A 63 -8.59 -3.11 -8.12
N VAL A 64 -7.81 -4.17 -8.27
CA VAL A 64 -7.89 -5.13 -9.37
C VAL A 64 -7.88 -6.57 -8.85
N ARG A 65 -8.28 -7.52 -9.70
CA ARG A 65 -8.14 -8.95 -9.42
C ARG A 65 -6.71 -9.38 -9.71
N ALA A 66 -6.12 -10.10 -8.79
CA ALA A 66 -4.76 -10.63 -8.91
C ALA A 66 -4.64 -11.95 -8.12
N HIS A 67 -3.43 -12.50 -7.99
CA HIS A 67 -3.17 -13.73 -7.24
C HIS A 67 -2.25 -13.47 -6.05
N ASP A 68 -2.53 -14.14 -4.95
CA ASP A 68 -1.68 -14.16 -3.76
C ASP A 68 -0.39 -15.00 -3.99
N PRO A 69 0.55 -15.06 -3.02
CA PRO A 69 1.77 -15.85 -3.16
C PRO A 69 1.55 -17.35 -3.39
N LEU A 70 0.37 -17.87 -3.07
CA LEU A 70 0.00 -19.28 -3.28
C LEU A 70 -0.90 -19.48 -4.50
N MET A 71 -0.95 -18.49 -5.41
CA MET A 71 -1.76 -18.51 -6.63
C MET A 71 -3.27 -18.59 -6.38
N GLN A 72 -3.74 -18.10 -5.22
CA GLN A 72 -5.17 -17.97 -4.97
C GLN A 72 -5.66 -16.61 -5.47
N PRO A 73 -6.81 -16.55 -6.18
CA PRO A 73 -7.38 -15.28 -6.62
C PRO A 73 -7.71 -14.38 -5.42
N CYS A 74 -7.27 -13.13 -5.48
CA CYS A 74 -7.54 -12.12 -4.45
C CYS A 74 -7.77 -10.74 -5.08
N ASN A 75 -8.21 -9.79 -4.27
CA ASN A 75 -8.23 -8.39 -4.63
C ASN A 75 -6.92 -7.75 -4.17
N ALA A 76 -6.27 -7.04 -5.07
CA ALA A 76 -5.06 -6.29 -4.80
C ALA A 76 -5.22 -4.84 -5.24
N SER A 77 -4.37 -3.95 -4.73
CA SER A 77 -4.49 -2.53 -5.05
C SER A 77 -3.14 -1.93 -5.39
N TYR A 78 -3.18 -0.96 -6.29
CA TYR A 78 -2.09 -0.03 -6.55
C TYR A 78 -2.58 1.42 -6.45
N GLY A 79 -1.67 2.37 -6.41
CA GLY A 79 -1.97 3.78 -6.33
C GLY A 79 -1.58 4.54 -7.59
N ILE A 80 -2.30 5.62 -7.86
CA ILE A 80 -1.90 6.64 -8.85
C ILE A 80 -1.83 7.97 -8.11
N SER A 81 -0.73 8.70 -8.29
CA SER A 81 -0.55 10.05 -7.74
C SER A 81 -1.62 11.01 -8.24
N GLY A 82 -1.86 12.09 -7.50
CA GLY A 82 -2.91 13.07 -7.85
C GLY A 82 -2.69 13.76 -9.18
N ASP A 83 -1.45 13.86 -9.65
CA ASP A 83 -1.10 14.40 -10.98
C ASP A 83 -1.20 13.34 -12.11
N GLY A 84 -1.50 12.08 -11.76
CA GLY A 84 -1.62 10.97 -12.71
C GLY A 84 -0.32 10.43 -13.29
N ASN A 85 0.85 10.96 -12.88
CA ASN A 85 2.13 10.65 -13.53
C ASN A 85 2.92 9.53 -12.85
N THR A 86 2.55 9.16 -11.61
CA THR A 86 3.28 8.16 -10.84
C THR A 86 2.34 7.08 -10.34
N ALA A 87 2.70 5.82 -10.60
CA ALA A 87 2.03 4.66 -10.03
C ALA A 87 2.83 4.09 -8.86
N PHE A 88 2.14 3.67 -7.80
CA PHE A 88 2.71 3.11 -6.59
C PHE A 88 2.24 1.67 -6.41
N VAL A 89 3.18 0.73 -6.29
CA VAL A 89 2.92 -0.67 -5.94
C VAL A 89 3.56 -0.99 -4.62
N GLU A 90 2.77 -1.53 -3.71
CA GLU A 90 3.26 -2.10 -2.46
C GLU A 90 3.33 -3.61 -2.61
N MET A 91 4.53 -4.13 -2.85
CA MET A 91 4.75 -5.57 -3.01
C MET A 91 4.34 -6.35 -1.74
N ALA A 92 4.53 -5.77 -0.56
CA ALA A 92 4.18 -6.40 0.71
C ALA A 92 2.68 -6.68 0.83
N ALA A 93 1.83 -5.86 0.21
CA ALA A 93 0.38 -6.00 0.26
C ALA A 93 -0.17 -7.13 -0.63
N ILE A 94 0.58 -7.57 -1.67
CA ILE A 94 0.13 -8.62 -2.60
C ILE A 94 1.02 -9.87 -2.59
N SER A 95 2.29 -9.72 -2.23
CA SER A 95 3.26 -10.81 -2.23
C SER A 95 3.98 -10.97 -0.86
N GLY A 96 3.46 -10.30 0.18
CA GLY A 96 4.08 -10.29 1.50
C GLY A 96 3.92 -11.59 2.26
N LEU A 97 4.88 -11.85 3.16
CA LEU A 97 4.88 -13.03 4.03
C LEU A 97 3.62 -13.18 4.92
N PRO A 98 2.95 -12.10 5.38
CA PRO A 98 1.71 -12.22 6.15
C PRO A 98 0.57 -12.90 5.39
N LEU A 99 0.56 -12.86 4.06
CA LEU A 99 -0.44 -13.52 3.22
C LEU A 99 -0.27 -15.04 3.17
N VAL A 100 0.88 -15.55 3.61
CA VAL A 100 1.18 -16.99 3.57
C VAL A 100 1.04 -17.57 4.98
N PRO A 101 0.06 -18.48 5.21
CA PRO A 101 -0.09 -19.20 6.47
C PRO A 101 1.23 -19.85 6.90
N ALA A 102 1.52 -19.86 8.20
CA ALA A 102 2.82 -20.28 8.72
C ALA A 102 3.21 -21.72 8.30
N ASP A 103 2.23 -22.61 8.24
CA ASP A 103 2.38 -24.02 7.83
C ASP A 103 2.61 -24.19 6.32
N LYS A 104 2.32 -23.16 5.51
CA LYS A 104 2.48 -23.16 4.04
C LYS A 104 3.68 -22.35 3.56
N ARG A 105 4.46 -21.77 4.48
CA ARG A 105 5.63 -20.96 4.13
C ARG A 105 6.73 -21.82 3.52
N ASN A 106 6.84 -21.75 2.20
CA ASN A 106 7.87 -22.43 1.43
C ASN A 106 8.30 -21.51 0.27
N PRO A 107 9.52 -20.95 0.29
CA PRO A 107 9.98 -20.01 -0.73
C PRO A 107 10.06 -20.64 -2.13
N MET A 108 10.14 -21.96 -2.23
CA MET A 108 10.14 -22.66 -3.52
C MET A 108 8.73 -22.80 -4.14
N LYS A 109 7.68 -22.50 -3.37
CA LYS A 109 6.29 -22.61 -3.81
C LYS A 109 5.57 -21.25 -3.84
N ALA A 110 6.11 -20.28 -3.10
CA ALA A 110 5.58 -18.92 -3.11
C ALA A 110 6.05 -18.16 -4.35
N THR A 111 5.20 -17.27 -4.84
CA THR A 111 5.46 -16.47 -6.04
C THR A 111 5.14 -14.99 -5.83
N THR A 112 5.78 -14.13 -6.60
CA THR A 112 5.46 -12.70 -6.72
C THR A 112 4.64 -12.41 -7.98
N PHE A 113 4.00 -13.42 -8.56
CA PHE A 113 3.20 -13.30 -9.78
C PHE A 113 2.14 -12.20 -9.68
N GLY A 114 1.42 -12.11 -8.55
CA GLY A 114 0.43 -11.06 -8.30
C GLY A 114 0.99 -9.65 -8.32
N THR A 115 2.25 -9.44 -7.91
CA THR A 115 2.93 -8.14 -8.08
C THR A 115 3.11 -7.82 -9.57
N GLY A 116 3.46 -8.81 -10.39
CA GLY A 116 3.55 -8.67 -11.84
C GLY A 116 2.20 -8.31 -12.47
N GLU A 117 1.11 -8.93 -12.01
CA GLU A 117 -0.25 -8.61 -12.47
C GLU A 117 -0.63 -7.16 -12.13
N LEU A 118 -0.28 -6.66 -10.94
CA LEU A 118 -0.49 -5.25 -10.60
C LEU A 118 0.28 -4.32 -11.52
N ILE A 119 1.57 -4.61 -11.78
CA ILE A 119 2.40 -3.82 -12.67
C ILE A 119 1.83 -3.82 -14.10
N TYR A 120 1.34 -4.96 -14.57
CA TYR A 120 0.73 -5.08 -15.90
C TYR A 120 -0.60 -4.31 -16.01
N ALA A 121 -1.38 -4.27 -14.93
CA ALA A 121 -2.67 -3.58 -14.89
C ALA A 121 -2.57 -2.05 -14.83
N MET A 122 -1.35 -1.49 -14.65
CA MET A 122 -1.16 -0.05 -14.57
C MET A 122 -1.23 0.61 -15.95
N PRO A 123 -1.80 1.82 -16.03
CA PRO A 123 -1.80 2.59 -17.28
C PRO A 123 -0.39 3.12 -17.58
N TRP A 124 0.26 2.57 -18.57
CA TRP A 124 1.62 2.97 -18.99
C TRP A 124 1.68 4.25 -19.84
N ASN A 125 0.52 4.75 -20.33
CA ASN A 125 0.44 5.86 -21.27
C ASN A 125 -0.39 7.06 -20.77
N GLY A 126 -0.49 7.25 -19.46
CA GLY A 126 -1.24 8.40 -18.89
C GLY A 126 -2.77 8.25 -18.91
N ASP A 127 -3.32 7.22 -19.52
CA ASP A 127 -4.74 6.90 -19.43
C ASP A 127 -5.04 6.16 -18.11
N ALA A 128 -5.44 6.93 -17.11
CA ALA A 128 -5.79 6.44 -15.78
C ALA A 128 -7.13 5.64 -15.74
N SER A 129 -7.62 5.18 -16.86
CA SER A 129 -8.88 4.44 -16.97
C SER A 129 -8.65 2.97 -17.34
N VAL A 130 -8.08 2.19 -16.40
CA VAL A 130 -8.19 0.74 -16.49
C VAL A 130 -9.49 0.33 -15.83
N SER A 131 -10.47 -0.13 -16.62
CA SER A 131 -11.66 -0.75 -16.07
C SER A 131 -11.34 -2.20 -15.67
N SER A 132 -12.01 -2.72 -14.65
CA SER A 132 -11.88 -4.13 -14.25
C SER A 132 -12.26 -5.12 -15.39
N SER A 133 -12.96 -4.65 -16.42
CA SER A 133 -13.28 -5.39 -17.63
C SER A 133 -12.08 -5.61 -18.57
N ASP A 134 -11.03 -4.77 -18.49
CA ASP A 134 -9.87 -4.88 -19.39
C ASP A 134 -8.95 -6.03 -18.99
N LEU A 135 -9.06 -6.54 -17.75
CA LEU A 135 -8.30 -7.71 -17.29
C LEU A 135 -8.93 -9.05 -17.69
N GLU A 136 -10.22 -9.09 -18.00
CA GLU A 136 -10.90 -10.32 -18.45
C GLU A 136 -10.56 -10.71 -19.89
N GLY A 137 -10.07 -9.76 -20.71
CA GLY A 137 -9.69 -9.95 -22.10
C GLY A 137 -8.18 -10.00 -22.39
N ALA A 138 -7.33 -9.76 -21.40
CA ALA A 138 -5.89 -9.76 -21.62
C ALA A 138 -5.36 -11.18 -21.85
N PRO A 139 -4.56 -11.42 -22.91
CA PRO A 139 -3.99 -12.74 -23.15
C PRO A 139 -3.09 -13.13 -21.96
N ARG A 140 -3.33 -14.32 -21.41
CA ARG A 140 -2.62 -14.89 -20.24
C ARG A 140 -1.17 -15.31 -20.56
N THR A 141 -0.55 -14.75 -21.57
CA THR A 141 0.82 -15.06 -21.94
C THR A 141 1.70 -13.84 -21.72
N MET A 142 2.37 -13.82 -20.56
CA MET A 142 3.61 -13.04 -20.46
C MET A 142 4.63 -13.68 -21.40
N PRO A 143 5.28 -12.93 -22.30
CA PRO A 143 6.47 -13.44 -22.94
C PRO A 143 7.54 -13.68 -21.86
N VAL A 144 8.11 -14.88 -21.85
CA VAL A 144 9.24 -15.30 -21.01
C VAL A 144 10.49 -14.51 -21.42
#